data_9df69eeb4ea5f718bcfeb40fb498ad6e
#
_entry.id   9df69eeb4ea5f718bcfeb40fb498ad6e
#
_cell.length_a   1.000
_cell.length_b   1.000
_cell.length_c   1.000
_cell.angle_alpha   90.00
_cell.angle_beta   90.00
_cell.angle_gamma   90.00
#
_symmetry.space_group_name_H-M   'P 1'
#
loop_
_entity.id
_entity.type
_entity.pdbx_description
1 polymer ?
#
loop_
_entity_poly.entity_id
_entity_poly.type
_entity_poly.pdbx_seq_one_letter_code
_entity_poly.pdbx_strand_id
1 'polypeptide(L)'
;MHLNCTTSCKSHQREQLQVEFDHCFLNGDKRGLREQYKILRQIELNHNIDYDNEIIDISSLVESVSVACDILICETGVSVIYCGNKTSPAFCNQRYFTKALLNLISNAYLYGCENLITIKTIEMSDFIRVEVQSGGAFINNNMGKGLSFVRNTCKNANGRFFIEQSPNSICAVMIFEKVRNYKKLNSIDFYSLINDRLSPVYVELFGMEYH
;
A
#
# COMPACT_ATOMS: atom_id res chain seq x y z
N MET A 1 -25.12 19.54 -15.93
CA MET A 1 -24.24 20.61 -15.39
C MET A 1 -23.94 20.40 -13.89
N HIS A 2 -23.46 19.22 -13.47
CA HIS A 2 -23.24 18.91 -12.03
C HIS A 2 -21.87 18.26 -11.71
N LEU A 3 -20.89 18.27 -12.63
CA LEU A 3 -19.61 17.56 -12.45
C LEU A 3 -18.44 18.43 -11.96
N ASN A 4 -18.56 19.75 -11.91
CA ASN A 4 -17.43 20.64 -11.62
C ASN A 4 -17.28 21.09 -10.13
N CYS A 5 -18.26 20.79 -9.27
CA CYS A 5 -18.22 21.26 -7.88
C CYS A 5 -17.42 20.34 -6.94
N THR A 6 -17.30 19.06 -7.24
CA THR A 6 -16.65 18.07 -6.37
C THR A 6 -15.13 18.05 -6.49
N THR A 7 -14.58 18.38 -7.66
CA THR A 7 -13.12 18.44 -7.89
C THR A 7 -12.49 19.67 -7.24
N SER A 8 -13.15 20.82 -7.29
CA SER A 8 -12.66 22.07 -6.68
C SER A 8 -12.62 22.04 -5.14
N CYS A 9 -13.62 21.38 -4.51
CA CYS A 9 -13.63 21.23 -3.06
C CYS A 9 -12.48 20.31 -2.55
N LYS A 10 -12.11 19.33 -3.34
CA LYS A 10 -11.06 18.36 -3.02
C LYS A 10 -9.64 18.93 -3.14
N SER A 11 -9.39 19.79 -4.15
CA SER A 11 -8.10 20.46 -4.29
C SER A 11 -7.87 21.41 -3.10
N HIS A 12 -8.88 22.14 -2.70
CA HIS A 12 -8.81 23.07 -1.57
C HIS A 12 -8.57 22.36 -0.22
N GLN A 13 -9.21 21.21 -0.02
CA GLN A 13 -9.02 20.41 1.19
C GLN A 13 -7.61 19.82 1.27
N ARG A 14 -7.04 19.40 0.13
CA ARG A 14 -5.67 18.90 0.05
C ARG A 14 -4.64 20.00 0.26
N GLU A 15 -4.88 21.20 -0.27
CA GLU A 15 -4.04 22.38 -0.05
C GLU A 15 -4.04 22.82 1.43
N GLN A 16 -5.19 22.81 2.10
CA GLN A 16 -5.28 23.09 3.53
C GLN A 16 -4.48 22.08 4.37
N LEU A 17 -4.64 20.79 4.07
CA LEU A 17 -3.88 19.73 4.74
C LEU A 17 -2.37 19.88 4.51
N GLN A 18 -1.94 20.31 3.31
CA GLN A 18 -0.53 20.57 3.03
C GLN A 18 0.01 21.70 3.92
N VAL A 19 -0.72 22.79 4.05
CA VAL A 19 -0.32 23.94 4.89
C VAL A 19 -0.21 23.56 6.36
N GLU A 20 -1.19 22.81 6.89
CA GLU A 20 -1.17 22.31 8.28
C GLU A 20 -0.02 21.33 8.50
N PHE A 21 0.22 20.45 7.53
CA PHE A 21 1.33 19.50 7.56
C PHE A 21 2.69 20.23 7.61
N ASP A 22 2.89 21.22 6.73
CA ASP A 22 4.12 22.01 6.68
C ASP A 22 4.33 22.78 7.97
N HIS A 23 3.25 23.34 8.55
CA HIS A 23 3.30 24.02 9.84
C HIS A 23 3.72 23.07 10.98
N CYS A 24 3.10 21.90 11.10
CA CYS A 24 3.49 20.88 12.09
C CYS A 24 4.94 20.43 11.92
N PHE A 25 5.37 20.26 10.67
CA PHE A 25 6.73 19.84 10.35
C PHE A 25 7.77 20.89 10.75
N LEU A 26 7.56 22.14 10.36
CA LEU A 26 8.47 23.27 10.66
C LEU A 26 8.62 23.51 12.18
N ASN A 27 7.56 23.26 12.93
CA ASN A 27 7.55 23.42 14.39
C ASN A 27 7.97 22.17 15.16
N GLY A 28 8.31 21.06 14.47
CA GLY A 28 8.67 19.79 15.10
C GLY A 28 7.52 19.13 15.88
N ASP A 29 6.27 19.48 15.56
CA ASP A 29 5.08 18.92 16.20
C ASP A 29 4.77 17.53 15.67
N LYS A 30 5.44 16.54 16.28
CA LYS A 30 5.27 15.11 15.95
C LYS A 30 3.83 14.62 16.15
N ARG A 31 3.09 15.17 17.13
CA ARG A 31 1.71 14.79 17.40
C ARG A 31 0.78 15.34 16.33
N GLY A 32 0.91 16.60 16.00
CA GLY A 32 0.16 17.23 14.91
C GLY A 32 0.41 16.52 13.57
N LEU A 33 1.65 16.18 13.24
CA LEU A 33 1.98 15.42 12.04
C LEU A 33 1.24 14.08 11.98
N ARG A 34 1.22 13.32 13.06
CA ARG A 34 0.49 12.04 13.12
C ARG A 34 -1.01 12.21 12.89
N GLU A 35 -1.63 13.23 13.48
CA GLU A 35 -3.06 13.50 13.27
C GLU A 35 -3.34 13.87 11.80
N GLN A 36 -2.48 14.65 11.15
CA GLN A 36 -2.61 14.96 9.72
C GLN A 36 -2.51 13.70 8.85
N TYR A 37 -1.57 12.81 9.13
CA TYR A 37 -1.48 11.52 8.42
C TYR A 37 -2.71 10.64 8.63
N LYS A 38 -3.29 10.60 9.85
CA LYS A 38 -4.54 9.86 10.09
C LYS A 38 -5.71 10.41 9.27
N ILE A 39 -5.84 11.74 9.20
CA ILE A 39 -6.87 12.41 8.40
C ILE A 39 -6.69 12.07 6.91
N LEU A 40 -5.47 12.18 6.38
CA LEU A 40 -5.17 11.83 5.00
C LEU A 40 -5.51 10.37 4.69
N ARG A 41 -5.11 9.44 5.58
CA ARG A 41 -5.42 8.01 5.45
C ARG A 41 -6.93 7.76 5.40
N GLN A 42 -7.71 8.42 6.26
CA GLN A 42 -9.17 8.29 6.28
C GLN A 42 -9.82 8.87 5.01
N ILE A 43 -9.36 10.02 4.54
CA ILE A 43 -9.83 10.61 3.28
C ILE A 43 -9.58 9.64 2.13
N GLU A 44 -8.40 9.07 2.05
CA GLU A 44 -8.06 8.12 1.01
C GLU A 44 -8.86 6.82 1.08
N LEU A 45 -9.23 6.32 2.27
CA LEU A 45 -10.07 5.13 2.43
C LEU A 45 -11.53 5.34 2.01
N ASN A 46 -12.02 6.57 2.08
CA ASN A 46 -13.41 6.91 1.80
C ASN A 46 -13.66 7.37 0.34
N HIS A 47 -12.63 7.38 -0.51
CA HIS A 47 -12.82 7.77 -1.91
C HIS A 47 -13.56 6.70 -2.71
N ASN A 48 -14.63 7.14 -3.40
CA ASN A 48 -15.26 6.38 -4.48
C ASN A 48 -14.23 6.17 -5.60
N ILE A 49 -14.11 4.94 -6.02
CA ILE A 49 -13.02 4.39 -6.78
C ILE A 49 -13.36 4.54 -8.25
N ASP A 50 -12.62 5.39 -8.94
CA ASP A 50 -12.55 5.38 -10.40
C ASP A 50 -11.44 4.38 -10.77
N TYR A 51 -11.85 3.21 -11.29
CA TYR A 51 -10.93 2.10 -11.56
C TYR A 51 -10.44 2.15 -13.01
N ASP A 52 -9.58 3.09 -13.31
CA ASP A 52 -8.82 3.03 -14.55
C ASP A 52 -7.65 2.04 -14.35
N ASN A 53 -7.88 0.80 -14.75
CA ASN A 53 -6.82 -0.22 -14.76
C ASN A 53 -5.89 0.02 -15.95
N GLU A 54 -4.62 -0.22 -15.71
CA GLU A 54 -3.53 -0.11 -16.69
C GLU A 54 -2.57 -1.31 -16.57
N ILE A 55 -1.69 -1.50 -17.54
CA ILE A 55 -0.68 -2.55 -17.45
C ILE A 55 0.50 -2.00 -16.68
N ILE A 56 0.74 -2.55 -15.49
CA ILE A 56 1.83 -2.17 -14.60
C ILE A 56 2.81 -3.32 -14.40
N ASP A 57 4.04 -2.99 -14.05
CA ASP A 57 5.01 -3.98 -13.55
C ASP A 57 4.85 -4.13 -12.04
N ILE A 58 4.13 -5.18 -11.62
CA ILE A 58 3.90 -5.47 -10.19
C ILE A 58 5.21 -5.69 -9.46
N SER A 59 6.20 -6.39 -10.04
CA SER A 59 7.47 -6.67 -9.36
C SER A 59 8.24 -5.39 -9.07
N SER A 60 8.39 -4.51 -10.06
CA SER A 60 9.07 -3.23 -9.89
C SER A 60 8.36 -2.34 -8.86
N LEU A 61 7.03 -2.32 -8.90
CA LEU A 61 6.23 -1.55 -7.94
C LEU A 61 6.35 -2.10 -6.51
N VAL A 62 6.26 -3.42 -6.33
CA VAL A 62 6.42 -4.09 -5.03
C VAL A 62 7.82 -3.85 -4.47
N GLU A 63 8.86 -3.96 -5.30
CA GLU A 63 10.24 -3.66 -4.91
C GLU A 63 10.38 -2.22 -4.41
N SER A 64 9.91 -1.24 -5.20
CA SER A 64 9.99 0.18 -4.85
C SER A 64 9.26 0.50 -3.54
N VAL A 65 8.07 -0.04 -3.34
CA VAL A 65 7.29 0.14 -2.11
C VAL A 65 7.98 -0.54 -0.92
N SER A 66 8.51 -1.76 -1.11
CA SER A 66 9.18 -2.51 -0.05
C SER A 66 10.44 -1.79 0.46
N VAL A 67 11.27 -1.30 -0.47
CA VAL A 67 12.49 -0.53 -0.13
C VAL A 67 12.11 0.79 0.56
N ALA A 68 11.07 1.49 0.09
CA ALA A 68 10.61 2.71 0.75
C ALA A 68 10.12 2.44 2.18
N CYS A 69 9.36 1.35 2.39
CA CYS A 69 8.91 0.95 3.72
C CYS A 69 10.09 0.60 4.63
N ASP A 70 11.06 -0.20 4.15
CA ASP A 70 12.23 -0.58 4.92
C ASP A 70 13.02 0.64 5.42
N ILE A 71 13.28 1.62 4.54
CA ILE A 71 13.96 2.87 4.90
C ILE A 71 13.18 3.64 5.98
N LEU A 72 11.86 3.74 5.86
CA LEU A 72 11.05 4.56 6.77
C LEU A 72 10.82 3.92 8.14
N ILE A 73 10.86 2.58 8.24
CA ILE A 73 10.63 1.88 9.50
C ILE A 73 11.89 1.24 10.11
N CYS A 74 13.05 1.31 9.45
CA CYS A 74 14.28 0.66 9.92
C CYS A 74 14.69 1.06 11.35
N GLU A 75 14.44 2.30 11.76
CA GLU A 75 14.74 2.76 13.13
C GLU A 75 13.87 2.08 14.20
N THR A 76 12.78 1.42 13.83
CA THR A 76 11.93 0.66 14.76
C THR A 76 12.46 -0.75 15.03
N GLY A 77 13.51 -1.17 14.33
CA GLY A 77 14.11 -2.49 14.41
C GLY A 77 13.37 -3.54 13.55
N VAL A 78 12.37 -3.14 12.77
CA VAL A 78 11.66 -4.02 11.81
C VAL A 78 12.28 -3.84 10.44
N SER A 79 12.51 -4.93 9.72
CA SER A 79 13.03 -4.93 8.35
C SER A 79 11.98 -5.44 7.36
N VAL A 80 11.95 -4.84 6.16
CA VAL A 80 11.11 -5.26 5.04
C VAL A 80 12.01 -5.76 3.91
N ILE A 81 11.92 -7.04 3.59
CA ILE A 81 12.75 -7.66 2.55
C ILE A 81 11.88 -8.06 1.35
N TYR A 82 12.29 -7.63 0.17
CA TYR A 82 11.68 -8.06 -1.09
C TYR A 82 12.47 -9.18 -1.74
N CYS A 83 11.73 -10.20 -2.19
CA CYS A 83 12.25 -11.33 -2.99
C CYS A 83 11.31 -11.56 -4.17
N GLY A 84 11.73 -11.27 -5.39
CA GLY A 84 10.84 -11.41 -6.53
C GLY A 84 11.53 -11.48 -7.88
N ASN A 85 10.72 -11.61 -8.93
CA ASN A 85 11.14 -11.62 -10.31
C ASN A 85 11.48 -10.19 -10.79
N LYS A 86 12.22 -10.09 -11.89
CA LYS A 86 12.61 -8.79 -12.46
C LYS A 86 11.43 -8.01 -13.05
N THR A 87 10.44 -8.70 -13.63
CA THR A 87 9.31 -8.07 -14.33
C THR A 87 8.08 -8.98 -14.23
N SER A 88 6.95 -8.42 -13.81
CA SER A 88 5.69 -9.16 -13.65
C SER A 88 4.50 -8.29 -14.07
N PRO A 89 4.18 -8.26 -15.39
CA PRO A 89 3.13 -7.40 -15.92
C PRO A 89 1.73 -7.91 -15.58
N ALA A 90 0.89 -7.03 -15.00
CA ALA A 90 -0.51 -7.30 -14.73
C ALA A 90 -1.40 -6.08 -15.04
N PHE A 91 -2.69 -6.33 -15.22
CA PHE A 91 -3.68 -5.29 -15.48
C PHE A 91 -4.40 -4.92 -14.19
N CYS A 92 -3.99 -3.81 -13.58
CA CYS A 92 -4.62 -3.29 -12.37
C CYS A 92 -4.38 -1.77 -12.22
N ASN A 93 -5.09 -1.15 -11.28
CA ASN A 93 -4.85 0.25 -10.97
C ASN A 93 -3.64 0.39 -10.04
N GLN A 94 -2.61 1.10 -10.50
CA GLN A 94 -1.35 1.27 -9.79
C GLN A 94 -1.53 1.88 -8.39
N ARG A 95 -2.35 2.92 -8.27
CA ARG A 95 -2.59 3.60 -6.98
C ARG A 95 -3.27 2.69 -5.97
N TYR A 96 -4.29 1.94 -6.40
CA TYR A 96 -5.02 1.03 -5.51
C TYR A 96 -4.21 -0.20 -5.15
N PHE A 97 -3.42 -0.72 -6.10
CA PHE A 97 -2.49 -1.79 -5.78
C PHE A 97 -1.45 -1.36 -4.74
N THR A 98 -0.82 -0.19 -4.92
CA THR A 98 0.12 0.39 -3.94
C THR A 98 -0.51 0.48 -2.56
N LYS A 99 -1.72 1.02 -2.47
CA LYS A 99 -2.43 1.15 -1.21
C LYS A 99 -2.81 -0.20 -0.60
N ALA A 100 -3.23 -1.17 -1.41
CA ALA A 100 -3.51 -2.54 -0.96
C ALA A 100 -2.25 -3.20 -0.38
N LEU A 101 -1.11 -3.08 -1.08
CA LEU A 101 0.18 -3.58 -0.60
C LEU A 101 0.58 -2.92 0.73
N LEU A 102 0.47 -1.60 0.83
CA LEU A 102 0.78 -0.85 2.04
C LEU A 102 -0.13 -1.25 3.22
N ASN A 103 -1.43 -1.50 2.99
CA ASN A 103 -2.31 -2.04 4.03
C ASN A 103 -1.86 -3.42 4.52
N LEU A 104 -1.30 -4.27 3.67
CA LEU A 104 -0.76 -5.56 4.08
C LEU A 104 0.55 -5.40 4.87
N ILE A 105 1.44 -4.52 4.43
CA ILE A 105 2.70 -4.23 5.13
C ILE A 105 2.42 -3.61 6.50
N SER A 106 1.51 -2.63 6.59
CA SER A 106 1.13 -2.01 7.85
C SER A 106 0.49 -2.99 8.84
N ASN A 107 -0.34 -3.91 8.34
CA ASN A 107 -0.88 -4.99 9.18
C ASN A 107 0.23 -5.94 9.67
N ALA A 108 1.17 -6.32 8.80
CA ALA A 108 2.30 -7.14 9.17
C ALA A 108 3.19 -6.45 10.21
N TYR A 109 3.40 -5.15 10.08
CA TYR A 109 4.15 -4.32 11.02
C TYR A 109 3.46 -4.20 12.38
N LEU A 110 2.14 -3.95 12.41
CA LEU A 110 1.38 -3.72 13.65
C LEU A 110 1.10 -5.01 14.42
N TYR A 111 0.87 -6.11 13.72
CA TYR A 111 0.36 -7.36 14.32
C TYR A 111 1.34 -8.52 14.19
N GLY A 112 2.43 -8.35 13.47
CA GLY A 112 3.52 -9.33 13.41
C GLY A 112 4.24 -9.44 14.74
N CYS A 113 4.72 -10.65 15.06
CA CYS A 113 5.51 -10.91 16.27
C CYS A 113 7.03 -11.01 15.98
N GLU A 114 7.42 -10.89 14.73
CA GLU A 114 8.83 -10.93 14.29
C GLU A 114 9.24 -9.58 13.71
N ASN A 115 10.51 -9.26 13.83
CA ASN A 115 11.10 -8.03 13.30
C ASN A 115 11.43 -8.13 11.79
N LEU A 116 10.72 -9.01 11.08
CA LEU A 116 10.94 -9.25 9.66
C LEU A 116 9.61 -9.39 8.93
N ILE A 117 9.45 -8.58 7.90
CA ILE A 117 8.35 -8.67 6.92
C ILE A 117 8.98 -9.10 5.60
N THR A 118 8.56 -10.26 5.07
CA THR A 118 9.05 -10.75 3.79
C THR A 118 7.98 -10.55 2.73
N ILE A 119 8.34 -9.89 1.63
CA ILE A 119 7.45 -9.65 0.49
C ILE A 119 8.01 -10.41 -0.71
N LYS A 120 7.14 -11.19 -1.36
CA LYS A 120 7.53 -11.99 -2.52
C LYS A 120 6.62 -11.72 -3.71
N THR A 121 7.23 -11.68 -4.89
CA THR A 121 6.50 -11.76 -6.16
C THR A 121 6.90 -13.04 -6.87
N ILE A 122 5.93 -13.92 -7.10
CA ILE A 122 6.12 -15.24 -7.71
C ILE A 122 5.34 -15.27 -9.01
N GLU A 123 6.06 -15.47 -10.10
CA GLU A 123 5.45 -15.63 -11.42
C GLU A 123 5.08 -17.08 -11.65
N MET A 124 3.81 -17.31 -11.97
CA MET A 124 3.27 -18.60 -12.39
C MET A 124 2.96 -18.55 -13.90
N SER A 125 2.50 -19.66 -14.48
CA SER A 125 2.21 -19.72 -15.93
C SER A 125 1.25 -18.62 -16.40
N ASP A 126 0.15 -18.40 -15.68
CA ASP A 126 -0.93 -17.46 -16.05
C ASP A 126 -1.21 -16.40 -15.01
N PHE A 127 -0.54 -16.46 -13.87
CA PHE A 127 -0.80 -15.60 -12.72
C PHE A 127 0.49 -15.07 -12.13
N ILE A 128 0.36 -13.94 -11.45
CA ILE A 128 1.37 -13.35 -10.59
C ILE A 128 0.83 -13.43 -9.17
N ARG A 129 1.60 -14.03 -8.27
CA ARG A 129 1.30 -14.13 -6.85
C ARG A 129 2.19 -13.15 -6.08
N VAL A 130 1.56 -12.26 -5.30
CA VAL A 130 2.23 -11.33 -4.39
C VAL A 130 1.93 -11.76 -2.97
N GLU A 131 2.97 -12.00 -2.17
CA GLU A 131 2.89 -12.45 -0.80
C GLU A 131 3.45 -11.40 0.14
N VAL A 132 2.77 -11.14 1.25
CA VAL A 132 3.29 -10.38 2.39
C VAL A 132 3.24 -11.31 3.60
N GLN A 133 4.42 -11.73 4.07
CA GLN A 133 4.58 -12.71 5.15
C GLN A 133 5.18 -12.03 6.38
N SER A 134 4.62 -12.32 7.54
CA SER A 134 5.16 -11.94 8.85
C SER A 134 5.00 -13.09 9.85
N GLY A 135 5.78 -13.07 10.92
CA GLY A 135 5.55 -13.95 12.07
C GLY A 135 4.27 -13.60 12.80
N GLY A 136 3.65 -14.59 13.45
CA GLY A 136 2.46 -14.41 14.30
C GLY A 136 1.29 -15.29 13.93
N ALA A 137 0.21 -15.09 14.68
CA ALA A 137 -1.08 -15.78 14.48
C ALA A 137 -2.17 -14.75 14.21
N PHE A 138 -3.08 -15.07 13.29
CA PHE A 138 -4.23 -14.20 13.00
C PHE A 138 -5.22 -14.30 14.18
N ILE A 139 -5.38 -13.21 14.92
CA ILE A 139 -6.16 -13.22 16.17
C ILE A 139 -7.65 -12.95 15.92
N ASN A 140 -8.05 -12.44 14.75
CA ASN A 140 -9.44 -12.00 14.52
C ASN A 140 -9.99 -12.36 13.14
N ASN A 141 -11.15 -13.03 13.15
CA ASN A 141 -11.93 -13.36 11.94
C ASN A 141 -12.65 -12.14 11.32
N ASN A 142 -12.57 -10.96 11.90
CA ASN A 142 -13.21 -9.76 11.37
C ASN A 142 -12.23 -9.02 10.46
N MET A 143 -12.50 -9.06 9.17
CA MET A 143 -11.77 -8.27 8.18
C MET A 143 -12.08 -6.79 8.40
N GLY A 144 -11.10 -6.05 8.90
CA GLY A 144 -11.17 -4.59 9.00
C GLY A 144 -11.26 -3.92 7.62
N LYS A 145 -11.47 -2.59 7.62
CA LYS A 145 -11.59 -1.79 6.38
C LYS A 145 -10.40 -1.97 5.43
N GLY A 146 -9.18 -2.11 5.97
CA GLY A 146 -7.95 -2.31 5.19
C GLY A 146 -7.98 -3.60 4.37
N LEU A 147 -8.29 -4.75 4.98
CA LEU A 147 -8.36 -6.03 4.27
C LEU A 147 -9.54 -6.10 3.30
N SER A 148 -10.66 -5.43 3.61
CA SER A 148 -11.77 -5.28 2.68
C SER A 148 -11.37 -4.47 1.45
N PHE A 149 -10.56 -3.41 1.63
CA PHE A 149 -9.98 -2.64 0.53
C PHE A 149 -9.07 -3.51 -0.34
N VAL A 150 -8.16 -4.30 0.26
CA VAL A 150 -7.29 -5.23 -0.48
C VAL A 150 -8.12 -6.20 -1.33
N ARG A 151 -9.15 -6.83 -0.72
CA ARG A 151 -10.04 -7.75 -1.43
C ARG A 151 -10.74 -7.10 -2.63
N ASN A 152 -11.25 -5.88 -2.45
CA ASN A 152 -11.93 -5.14 -3.52
C ASN A 152 -10.95 -4.75 -4.63
N THR A 153 -9.74 -4.33 -4.29
CA THR A 153 -8.68 -4.02 -5.27
C THR A 153 -8.34 -5.24 -6.12
N CYS A 154 -8.12 -6.40 -5.51
CA CYS A 154 -7.88 -7.63 -6.25
C CYS A 154 -9.08 -7.99 -7.15
N LYS A 155 -10.31 -7.96 -6.61
CA LYS A 155 -11.53 -8.28 -7.38
C LYS A 155 -11.69 -7.39 -8.62
N ASN A 156 -11.39 -6.10 -8.52
CA ASN A 156 -11.52 -5.16 -9.63
C ASN A 156 -10.43 -5.32 -10.71
N ALA A 157 -9.34 -5.98 -10.36
CA ALA A 157 -8.29 -6.41 -11.29
C ALA A 157 -8.46 -7.87 -11.74
N ASN A 158 -9.67 -8.45 -11.64
CA ASN A 158 -9.97 -9.87 -11.89
C ASN A 158 -9.09 -10.84 -11.09
N GLY A 159 -8.51 -10.37 -10.00
CA GLY A 159 -7.62 -11.12 -9.12
C GLY A 159 -8.33 -11.72 -7.90
N ARG A 160 -7.52 -12.28 -7.00
CA ARG A 160 -8.00 -12.90 -5.75
C ARG A 160 -7.15 -12.46 -4.58
N PHE A 161 -7.78 -12.41 -3.39
CA PHE A 161 -7.10 -12.17 -2.12
C PHE A 161 -7.51 -13.22 -1.10
N PHE A 162 -6.53 -13.78 -0.40
CA PHE A 162 -6.75 -14.69 0.73
C PHE A 162 -5.57 -14.62 1.71
N ILE A 163 -5.74 -15.23 2.89
CA ILE A 163 -4.72 -15.32 3.92
C ILE A 163 -4.42 -16.80 4.15
N GLU A 164 -3.15 -17.15 4.06
CA GLU A 164 -2.62 -18.46 4.47
C GLU A 164 -2.05 -18.32 5.87
N GLN A 165 -2.38 -19.24 6.74
CA GLN A 165 -1.90 -19.24 8.12
C GLN A 165 -1.20 -20.55 8.42
N SER A 166 -0.03 -20.46 9.03
CA SER A 166 0.70 -21.57 9.65
C SER A 166 0.81 -21.32 11.16
N PRO A 167 1.27 -22.27 11.98
CA PRO A 167 1.36 -22.09 13.43
C PRO A 167 2.13 -20.85 13.88
N ASN A 168 3.13 -20.42 13.12
CA ASN A 168 4.04 -19.34 13.48
C ASN A 168 4.10 -18.21 12.46
N SER A 169 3.34 -18.26 11.36
CA SER A 169 3.38 -17.22 10.34
C SER A 169 2.04 -17.00 9.66
N ILE A 170 1.85 -15.77 9.22
CA ILE A 170 0.73 -15.33 8.40
C ILE A 170 1.28 -14.89 7.05
N CYS A 171 0.62 -15.31 5.99
CA CYS A 171 0.92 -14.90 4.63
C CYS A 171 -0.34 -14.34 3.98
N ALA A 172 -0.37 -13.04 3.73
CA ALA A 172 -1.40 -12.39 2.94
C ALA A 172 -1.05 -12.49 1.47
N VAL A 173 -1.97 -13.02 0.65
CA VAL A 173 -1.73 -13.38 -0.74
C VAL A 173 -2.68 -12.64 -1.67
N MET A 174 -2.12 -11.90 -2.62
CA MET A 174 -2.83 -11.32 -3.76
C MET A 174 -2.42 -12.06 -5.03
N ILE A 175 -3.40 -12.40 -5.88
CA ILE A 175 -3.17 -13.06 -7.18
C ILE A 175 -3.76 -12.18 -8.27
N PHE A 176 -3.00 -11.98 -9.35
CA PHE A 176 -3.40 -11.22 -10.54
C PHE A 176 -3.16 -12.03 -11.80
N GLU A 177 -3.98 -11.83 -12.83
CA GLU A 177 -3.72 -12.41 -14.15
C GLU A 177 -2.49 -11.77 -14.79
N LYS A 178 -1.62 -12.62 -15.34
CA LYS A 178 -0.42 -12.18 -16.04
C LYS A 178 -0.75 -11.66 -17.43
N VAL A 179 -0.27 -10.48 -17.77
CA VAL A 179 -0.35 -9.93 -19.12
C VAL A 179 0.86 -10.38 -19.93
N ARG A 180 0.63 -11.11 -21.05
CA ARG A 180 1.72 -11.64 -21.89
C ARG A 180 2.17 -10.67 -22.97
N ASN A 181 1.23 -9.88 -23.52
CA ASN A 181 1.50 -8.95 -24.61
C ASN A 181 1.30 -7.52 -24.13
N TYR A 182 2.38 -6.78 -23.98
CA TYR A 182 2.36 -5.38 -23.58
C TYR A 182 3.39 -4.56 -24.37
N LYS A 183 3.04 -3.32 -24.71
CA LYS A 183 3.94 -2.39 -25.41
C LYS A 183 4.72 -1.50 -24.46
N LYS A 184 4.15 -1.19 -23.30
CA LYS A 184 4.73 -0.31 -22.29
C LYS A 184 4.28 -0.78 -20.92
N LEU A 185 5.20 -0.73 -19.95
CA LEU A 185 4.92 -0.93 -18.52
C LEU A 185 5.05 0.40 -17.82
N ASN A 186 4.09 0.69 -16.97
CA ASN A 186 4.20 1.80 -16.03
C ASN A 186 4.87 1.28 -14.75
N SER A 187 5.81 2.06 -14.25
CA SER A 187 6.51 1.79 -12.99
C SER A 187 6.50 3.07 -12.14
N ILE A 188 6.48 2.92 -10.84
CA ILE A 188 6.69 4.04 -9.92
C ILE A 188 8.19 4.20 -9.70
N ASP A 189 8.66 5.44 -9.77
CA ASP A 189 9.99 5.76 -9.31
C ASP A 189 10.04 5.72 -7.78
N PHE A 190 10.96 4.92 -7.25
CA PHE A 190 11.24 4.80 -5.83
C PHE A 190 11.45 6.17 -5.15
N TYR A 191 12.19 7.07 -5.81
CA TYR A 191 12.45 8.41 -5.27
C TYR A 191 11.17 9.23 -5.05
N SER A 192 10.15 9.05 -5.89
CA SER A 192 8.86 9.71 -5.67
C SER A 192 8.15 9.26 -4.41
N LEU A 193 8.38 8.02 -3.96
CA LEU A 193 7.77 7.47 -2.75
C LEU A 193 8.42 8.01 -1.47
N ILE A 194 9.73 8.27 -1.47
CA ILE A 194 10.47 8.71 -0.28
C ILE A 194 10.66 10.22 -0.18
N ASN A 195 10.66 10.95 -1.31
CA ASN A 195 10.84 12.40 -1.32
C ASN A 195 9.54 13.18 -1.14
N ASP A 196 8.40 12.59 -1.49
CA ASP A 196 7.09 13.18 -1.24
C ASP A 196 6.52 12.71 0.11
N ARG A 197 6.50 13.61 1.08
CA ARG A 197 5.94 13.33 2.42
C ARG A 197 4.44 13.06 2.43
N LEU A 198 3.73 13.39 1.36
CA LEU A 198 2.33 13.02 1.15
C LEU A 198 2.18 11.77 0.28
N SER A 199 3.28 11.07 0.01
CA SER A 199 3.21 9.80 -0.70
C SER A 199 2.37 8.77 0.06
N PRO A 200 1.77 7.80 -0.63
CA PRO A 200 1.00 6.74 0.02
C PRO A 200 1.77 6.00 1.11
N VAL A 201 3.10 5.88 0.97
CA VAL A 201 3.96 5.19 1.96
C VAL A 201 3.99 5.94 3.28
N TYR A 202 4.23 7.26 3.26
CA TYR A 202 4.20 8.08 4.46
C TYR A 202 2.80 8.09 5.10
N VAL A 203 1.77 8.30 4.29
CA VAL A 203 0.38 8.36 4.77
C VAL A 203 -0.02 7.06 5.47
N GLU A 204 0.34 5.90 4.90
CA GLU A 204 0.00 4.61 5.51
C GLU A 204 0.83 4.34 6.77
N LEU A 205 2.17 4.47 6.71
CA LEU A 205 3.04 4.09 7.81
C LEU A 205 2.95 5.03 9.02
N PHE A 206 2.84 6.34 8.80
CA PHE A 206 2.77 7.31 9.91
C PHE A 206 1.34 7.65 10.35
N GLY A 207 0.33 7.33 9.53
CA GLY A 207 -1.10 7.43 9.90
C GLY A 207 -1.63 6.23 10.69
N MET A 208 -0.80 5.25 11.03
CA MET A 208 -1.19 4.09 11.83
C MET A 208 -1.45 4.48 13.28
N GLU A 209 -2.46 3.85 13.90
CA GLU A 209 -2.65 3.90 15.34
C GLU A 209 -1.80 2.81 15.99
N TYR A 210 -0.80 3.23 16.75
CA TYR A 210 -0.09 2.32 17.65
C TYR A 210 -0.98 2.10 18.88
N HIS A 211 -1.39 0.86 19.10
CA HIS A 211 -2.10 0.43 20.31
C HIS A 211 -1.13 0.10 21.43
#